data_1bb74f956e8fe057838862c1755835ff
#
_entry.id   1bb74f956e8fe057838862c1755835ff
#
_cell.length_a   1.000
_cell.length_b   1.000
_cell.length_c   1.000
_cell.angle_alpha   90.00
_cell.angle_beta   90.00
_cell.angle_gamma   90.00
#
_symmetry.space_group_name_H-M   'P 1'
#
loop_
_entity.id
_entity.type
_entity.pdbx_description
1 polymer ?
#
loop_
_entity_poly.entity_id
_entity_poly.type
_entity_poly.pdbx_seq_one_letter_code
_entity_poly.pdbx_strand_id
1 'polypeptide(L)'
;MKVLIACLVYGSRPLDILEENIKSAGYPADYVLINREGIANALNEAIDIAGTDEYDAIAYLANDIKEPENWLAKKVEALTSYPFAGIVASSLDNVRYTAQSEHIISNWLLSMKVVNTIGIFNEQMFPYGPIDLDYCERANLAGFYTYYVIDCMAEHIGSHANGNEYGWDKGELVNKYWQMHVDDITAYRNGSKNLKIWKQENM
;
A
#
# COMPACT_ATOMS: atom_id res chain seq x y z
N MET A 1 -3.10 19.19 -1.35
CA MET A 1 -3.53 17.77 -1.38
C MET A 1 -4.02 17.43 0.01
N LYS A 2 -5.22 16.89 0.15
CA LYS A 2 -5.77 16.39 1.42
C LYS A 2 -5.36 14.92 1.55
N VAL A 3 -4.64 14.57 2.60
CA VAL A 3 -4.06 13.22 2.78
C VAL A 3 -4.63 12.58 4.04
N LEU A 4 -5.01 11.30 3.93
CA LEU A 4 -5.34 10.43 5.05
C LEU A 4 -4.14 9.53 5.35
N ILE A 5 -3.66 9.50 6.59
CA ILE A 5 -2.70 8.49 7.06
C ILE A 5 -3.50 7.31 7.61
N ALA A 6 -3.47 6.18 6.93
CA ALA A 6 -4.08 4.94 7.38
C ALA A 6 -3.03 4.08 8.11
N CYS A 7 -3.11 4.07 9.42
CA CYS A 7 -2.23 3.31 10.29
C CYS A 7 -2.75 1.87 10.42
N LEU A 8 -2.07 0.93 9.77
CA LEU A 8 -2.43 -0.48 9.80
C LEU A 8 -1.85 -1.12 11.06
N VAL A 9 -2.73 -1.46 11.99
CA VAL A 9 -2.36 -2.09 13.26
C VAL A 9 -2.31 -3.60 13.07
N TYR A 10 -1.13 -4.18 13.26
CA TYR A 10 -0.88 -5.60 13.07
C TYR A 10 -0.53 -6.26 14.41
N GLY A 11 -1.37 -7.21 14.84
CA GLY A 11 -1.12 -7.94 16.08
C GLY A 11 -1.12 -7.08 17.34
N SER A 12 -0.36 -7.53 18.33
CA SER A 12 -0.19 -6.86 19.63
C SER A 12 0.99 -5.88 19.68
N ARG A 13 1.53 -5.49 18.51
CA ARG A 13 2.70 -4.61 18.47
C ARG A 13 2.40 -3.23 19.03
N PRO A 14 3.39 -2.60 19.70
CA PRO A 14 3.25 -1.24 20.21
C PRO A 14 2.89 -0.22 19.12
N LEU A 15 2.12 0.80 19.48
CA LEU A 15 1.70 1.86 18.56
C LEU A 15 2.67 3.05 18.51
N ASP A 16 3.72 3.04 19.34
CA ASP A 16 4.72 4.10 19.45
C ASP A 16 5.39 4.45 18.12
N ILE A 17 5.70 3.45 17.30
CA ILE A 17 6.24 3.65 15.95
C ILE A 17 5.26 4.44 15.07
N LEU A 18 3.97 4.11 15.10
CA LEU A 18 2.96 4.86 14.36
C LEU A 18 2.86 6.31 14.83
N GLU A 19 2.89 6.52 16.17
CA GLU A 19 2.88 7.86 16.73
C GLU A 19 4.12 8.67 16.35
N GLU A 20 5.31 8.05 16.35
CA GLU A 20 6.54 8.69 15.88
C GLU A 20 6.45 9.06 14.41
N ASN A 21 5.98 8.14 13.55
CA ASN A 21 5.79 8.38 12.12
C ASN A 21 4.80 9.51 11.84
N ILE A 22 3.68 9.57 12.58
CA ILE A 22 2.71 10.66 12.44
C ILE A 22 3.35 12.01 12.82
N LYS A 23 4.11 12.05 13.91
CA LYS A 23 4.80 13.27 14.37
C LYS A 23 5.87 13.75 13.39
N SER A 24 6.58 12.81 12.73
CA SER A 24 7.66 13.10 11.78
C SER A 24 7.18 13.29 10.33
N ALA A 25 5.88 13.26 10.06
CA ALA A 25 5.31 13.30 8.71
C ALA A 25 5.73 14.53 7.89
N GLY A 26 5.89 15.71 8.53
CA GLY A 26 6.30 16.95 7.87
C GLY A 26 5.25 17.52 6.88
N TYR A 27 4.04 16.99 6.90
CA TYR A 27 2.93 17.40 6.05
C TYR A 27 1.60 17.30 6.83
N PRO A 28 0.68 18.28 6.70
CA PRO A 28 -0.60 18.22 7.40
C PRO A 28 -1.47 17.09 6.83
N ALA A 29 -1.90 16.20 7.70
CA ALA A 29 -2.74 15.07 7.33
C ALA A 29 -3.63 14.65 8.52
N ASP A 30 -4.78 14.09 8.21
CA ASP A 30 -5.61 13.38 9.18
C ASP A 30 -5.10 11.93 9.30
N TYR A 31 -5.42 11.24 10.40
CA TYR A 31 -5.04 9.84 10.54
C TYR A 31 -6.16 8.98 11.12
N VAL A 32 -6.11 7.69 10.80
CA VAL A 32 -7.02 6.65 11.31
C VAL A 32 -6.24 5.39 11.66
N LEU A 33 -6.62 4.74 12.77
CA LEU A 33 -6.11 3.42 13.14
C LEU A 33 -7.05 2.34 12.58
N ILE A 34 -6.49 1.43 11.78
CA ILE A 34 -7.24 0.33 11.16
C ILE A 34 -6.71 -0.98 11.74
N ASN A 35 -7.57 -1.66 12.50
CA ASN A 35 -7.29 -2.98 13.07
C ASN A 35 -8.26 -3.99 12.45
N ARG A 36 -7.87 -4.56 11.33
CA ARG A 36 -8.71 -5.49 10.56
C ARG A 36 -7.91 -6.69 10.09
N GLU A 37 -8.52 -7.86 10.20
CA GLU A 37 -7.90 -9.08 9.71
C GLU A 37 -7.84 -9.09 8.18
N GLY A 38 -6.68 -9.51 7.65
CA GLY A 38 -6.40 -9.54 6.21
C GLY A 38 -5.96 -8.19 5.67
N ILE A 39 -4.78 -8.19 5.03
CA ILE A 39 -4.15 -6.94 4.59
C ILE A 39 -4.97 -6.21 3.52
N ALA A 40 -5.55 -6.92 2.54
CA ALA A 40 -6.41 -6.30 1.54
C ALA A 40 -7.65 -5.64 2.16
N ASN A 41 -8.25 -6.30 3.16
CA ASN A 41 -9.42 -5.77 3.87
C ASN A 41 -9.09 -4.46 4.61
N ALA A 42 -7.91 -4.42 5.28
CA ALA A 42 -7.48 -3.22 5.98
C ALA A 42 -7.15 -2.06 5.01
N LEU A 43 -6.49 -2.36 3.89
CA LEU A 43 -6.21 -1.38 2.84
C LEU A 43 -7.51 -0.84 2.20
N ASN A 44 -8.50 -1.71 1.96
CA ASN A 44 -9.78 -1.31 1.38
C ASN A 44 -10.66 -0.51 2.35
N GLU A 45 -10.57 -0.76 3.67
CA GLU A 45 -11.23 0.09 4.67
C GLU A 45 -10.70 1.52 4.63
N ALA A 46 -9.37 1.70 4.46
CA ALA A 46 -8.79 3.03 4.26
C ALA A 46 -9.30 3.71 2.98
N ILE A 47 -9.49 2.95 1.90
CA ILE A 47 -10.08 3.46 0.65
C ILE A 47 -11.51 3.95 0.87
N ASP A 48 -12.33 3.19 1.59
CA ASP A 48 -13.71 3.59 1.88
C ASP A 48 -13.76 4.89 2.68
N ILE A 49 -12.95 5.00 3.74
CA ILE A 49 -12.86 6.21 4.56
C ILE A 49 -12.41 7.40 3.71
N ALA A 50 -11.34 7.21 2.92
CA ALA A 50 -10.81 8.27 2.06
C ALA A 50 -11.81 8.73 0.99
N GLY A 51 -12.57 7.82 0.42
CA GLY A 51 -13.62 8.14 -0.56
C GLY A 51 -14.78 8.91 0.04
N THR A 52 -15.21 8.55 1.27
CA THR A 52 -16.30 9.22 1.97
C THR A 52 -15.94 10.66 2.34
N ASP A 53 -14.71 10.90 2.77
CA ASP A 53 -14.25 12.19 3.28
C ASP A 53 -13.48 13.03 2.25
N GLU A 54 -13.52 12.63 0.97
CA GLU A 54 -12.94 13.34 -0.17
C GLU A 54 -11.44 13.64 -0.03
N TYR A 55 -10.64 12.63 0.36
CA TYR A 55 -9.18 12.74 0.35
C TYR A 55 -8.63 12.61 -1.08
N ASP A 56 -7.49 13.25 -1.32
CA ASP A 56 -6.77 13.16 -2.60
C ASP A 56 -5.84 11.96 -2.65
N ALA A 57 -5.34 11.53 -1.49
CA ALA A 57 -4.39 10.41 -1.36
C ALA A 57 -4.48 9.74 0.01
N ILE A 58 -4.02 8.48 0.07
CA ILE A 58 -3.91 7.67 1.29
C ILE A 58 -2.44 7.31 1.51
N ALA A 59 -1.91 7.63 2.68
CA ALA A 59 -0.61 7.17 3.14
C ALA A 59 -0.80 5.95 4.04
N TYR A 60 -0.40 4.76 3.59
CA TYR A 60 -0.43 3.55 4.40
C TYR A 60 0.81 3.48 5.28
N LEU A 61 0.62 3.24 6.57
CA LEU A 61 1.66 3.00 7.56
C LEU A 61 1.46 1.65 8.24
N ALA A 62 2.46 0.78 8.16
CA ALA A 62 2.52 -0.42 8.99
C ALA A 62 3.19 -0.12 10.33
N ASN A 63 2.78 -0.80 11.41
CA ASN A 63 3.32 -0.60 12.75
C ASN A 63 4.67 -1.31 13.00
N ASP A 64 5.38 -1.71 11.96
CA ASP A 64 6.71 -2.30 11.99
C ASP A 64 7.70 -1.62 11.04
N ILE A 65 7.32 -0.48 10.49
CA ILE A 65 8.18 0.33 9.62
C ILE A 65 8.35 1.71 10.22
N LYS A 66 9.59 2.12 10.46
CA LYS A 66 9.96 3.46 10.91
C LYS A 66 10.30 4.32 9.70
N GLU A 67 9.54 5.38 9.52
CA GLU A 67 9.74 6.37 8.46
C GLU A 67 10.77 7.45 8.90
N PRO A 68 11.51 8.03 7.95
CA PRO A 68 12.42 9.14 8.26
C PRO A 68 11.65 10.45 8.47
N GLU A 69 12.36 11.46 8.95
CA GLU A 69 11.82 12.82 9.07
C GLU A 69 11.28 13.36 7.73
N ASN A 70 10.12 14.04 7.79
CA ASN A 70 9.44 14.63 6.64
C ASN A 70 9.04 13.64 5.54
N TRP A 71 8.86 12.37 5.88
CA TRP A 71 8.56 11.29 4.93
C TRP A 71 7.31 11.58 4.08
N LEU A 72 6.24 12.09 4.69
CA LEU A 72 5.00 12.35 3.97
C LEU A 72 5.13 13.56 3.04
N ALA A 73 5.82 14.62 3.48
CA ALA A 73 6.11 15.77 2.62
C ALA A 73 6.88 15.35 1.37
N LYS A 74 7.93 14.52 1.53
CA LYS A 74 8.72 13.99 0.40
C LYS A 74 7.89 13.12 -0.54
N LYS A 75 7.01 12.26 0.00
CA LYS A 75 6.11 11.44 -0.81
C LYS A 75 5.08 12.28 -1.57
N VAL A 76 4.52 13.31 -0.93
CA VAL A 76 3.58 14.25 -1.59
C VAL A 76 4.27 15.01 -2.71
N GLU A 77 5.50 15.49 -2.50
CA GLU A 77 6.31 16.13 -3.53
C GLU A 77 6.55 15.17 -4.71
N ALA A 78 6.98 13.94 -4.45
CA ALA A 78 7.20 12.92 -5.48
C ALA A 78 5.91 12.59 -6.26
N LEU A 79 4.79 12.40 -5.55
CA LEU A 79 3.50 12.08 -6.17
C LEU A 79 3.01 13.20 -7.10
N THR A 80 3.34 14.46 -6.78
CA THR A 80 2.91 15.62 -7.58
C THR A 80 3.90 16.01 -8.67
N SER A 81 5.17 15.64 -8.55
CA SER A 81 6.24 16.08 -9.45
C SER A 81 6.69 15.01 -10.44
N TYR A 82 6.59 13.73 -10.07
CA TYR A 82 7.03 12.66 -10.96
C TYR A 82 5.98 12.38 -12.06
N PRO A 83 6.43 12.11 -13.29
CA PRO A 83 5.50 11.88 -14.40
C PRO A 83 4.58 10.69 -14.13
N PHE A 84 3.27 10.91 -14.26
CA PHE A 84 2.26 9.86 -14.12
C PHE A 84 2.30 9.09 -12.79
N ALA A 85 2.90 9.66 -11.74
CA ALA A 85 2.98 9.01 -10.44
C ALA A 85 1.57 8.71 -9.90
N GLY A 86 1.34 7.45 -9.59
CA GLY A 86 0.10 6.98 -8.96
C GLY A 86 0.34 6.44 -7.56
N ILE A 87 1.50 5.83 -7.35
CA ILE A 87 1.94 5.24 -6.09
C ILE A 87 3.39 5.64 -5.85
N VAL A 88 3.68 6.12 -4.65
CA VAL A 88 5.05 6.40 -4.22
C VAL A 88 5.31 5.79 -2.85
N ALA A 89 6.52 5.31 -2.61
CA ALA A 89 6.88 4.67 -1.37
C ALA A 89 8.29 5.04 -0.90
N SER A 90 8.56 4.82 0.38
CA SER A 90 9.91 4.88 0.93
C SER A 90 10.74 3.70 0.46
N SER A 91 12.04 3.90 0.24
CA SER A 91 12.99 2.79 0.12
C SER A 91 13.16 2.11 1.48
N LEU A 92 13.38 0.80 1.51
CA LEU A 92 13.56 0.03 2.73
C LEU A 92 15.01 -0.45 2.90
N ASP A 93 15.50 -0.45 4.15
CA ASP A 93 16.71 -1.17 4.61
C ASP A 93 17.98 -0.93 3.78
N ASN A 94 18.24 0.31 3.41
CA ASN A 94 19.40 0.69 2.60
C ASN A 94 19.45 0.06 1.20
N VAL A 95 18.41 -0.61 0.77
CA VAL A 95 18.31 -1.09 -0.61
C VAL A 95 18.06 0.12 -1.51
N ARG A 96 18.97 0.37 -2.45
CA ARG A 96 18.80 1.41 -3.46
C ARG A 96 17.92 0.88 -4.58
N TYR A 97 16.67 1.28 -4.55
CA TYR A 97 15.76 1.04 -5.65
C TYR A 97 15.96 2.09 -6.76
N THR A 98 15.63 1.74 -7.98
CA THR A 98 15.47 2.74 -9.04
C THR A 98 14.27 3.63 -8.69
N ALA A 99 14.33 4.93 -9.05
CA ALA A 99 13.22 5.84 -8.74
C ALA A 99 11.90 5.29 -9.27
N GLN A 100 11.84 4.82 -10.52
CA GLN A 100 10.67 4.13 -11.07
C GLN A 100 10.82 2.62 -10.86
N SER A 101 9.73 1.98 -10.41
CA SER A 101 9.67 0.53 -10.19
C SER A 101 8.37 -0.04 -10.75
N GLU A 102 8.40 -1.30 -11.15
CA GLU A 102 7.17 -2.03 -11.52
C GLU A 102 6.37 -2.43 -10.28
N HIS A 103 7.05 -2.66 -9.15
CA HIS A 103 6.45 -3.11 -7.91
C HIS A 103 6.99 -2.32 -6.74
N ILE A 104 6.13 -2.02 -5.79
CA ILE A 104 6.45 -1.34 -4.54
C ILE A 104 5.91 -2.18 -3.37
N ILE A 105 6.79 -2.53 -2.45
CA ILE A 105 6.48 -3.33 -1.26
C ILE A 105 6.89 -2.55 -0.01
N SER A 106 6.11 -1.54 0.38
CA SER A 106 6.45 -0.73 1.55
C SER A 106 5.27 0.17 1.92
N ASN A 107 5.47 1.06 2.88
CA ASN A 107 4.52 2.12 3.18
C ASN A 107 4.29 3.03 1.96
N TRP A 108 3.08 3.07 1.47
CA TRP A 108 2.73 3.78 0.25
C TRP A 108 2.07 5.13 0.53
N LEU A 109 2.23 6.06 -0.40
CA LEU A 109 1.26 7.12 -0.65
C LEU A 109 0.57 6.78 -1.98
N LEU A 110 -0.72 6.48 -1.91
CA LEU A 110 -1.57 6.08 -3.02
C LEU A 110 -2.47 7.24 -3.42
N SER A 111 -2.44 7.65 -4.69
CA SER A 111 -3.37 8.64 -5.23
C SER A 111 -4.78 8.08 -5.37
N MET A 112 -5.80 8.80 -4.94
CA MET A 112 -7.20 8.42 -5.17
C MET A 112 -7.58 8.39 -6.66
N LYS A 113 -6.80 9.02 -7.55
CA LYS A 113 -6.97 8.85 -9.00
C LYS A 113 -6.74 7.42 -9.45
N VAL A 114 -5.76 6.73 -8.86
CA VAL A 114 -5.51 5.29 -9.12
C VAL A 114 -6.71 4.49 -8.64
N VAL A 115 -7.16 4.69 -7.41
CA VAL A 115 -8.34 4.00 -6.85
C VAL A 115 -9.57 4.19 -7.73
N ASN A 116 -9.85 5.41 -8.15
CA ASN A 116 -10.98 5.71 -9.04
C ASN A 116 -10.88 5.01 -10.40
N THR A 117 -9.66 4.71 -10.84
CA THR A 117 -9.40 4.07 -12.14
C THR A 117 -9.44 2.54 -12.05
N ILE A 118 -8.71 1.95 -11.09
CA ILE A 118 -8.54 0.49 -11.00
C ILE A 118 -9.30 -0.16 -9.83
N GLY A 119 -9.94 0.65 -8.98
CA GLY A 119 -10.72 0.17 -7.83
C GLY A 119 -9.87 -0.24 -6.64
N ILE A 120 -10.35 -1.26 -5.93
CA ILE A 120 -9.83 -1.73 -4.64
C ILE A 120 -8.76 -2.83 -4.78
N PHE A 121 -8.12 -3.17 -3.66
CA PHE A 121 -7.23 -4.33 -3.55
C PHE A 121 -8.02 -5.64 -3.63
N ASN A 122 -7.38 -6.68 -4.15
CA ASN A 122 -8.01 -7.98 -4.37
C ASN A 122 -8.18 -8.76 -3.04
N GLU A 123 -9.39 -8.75 -2.47
CA GLU A 123 -9.72 -9.44 -1.23
C GLU A 123 -9.75 -10.98 -1.37
N GLN A 124 -9.74 -11.53 -2.58
CA GLN A 124 -9.67 -12.97 -2.79
C GLN A 124 -8.32 -13.57 -2.34
N MET A 125 -7.29 -12.71 -2.18
CA MET A 125 -5.98 -13.09 -1.64
C MET A 125 -5.94 -13.03 -0.09
N PHE A 126 -7.05 -13.33 0.56
CA PHE A 126 -7.17 -13.32 2.03
C PHE A 126 -6.50 -14.56 2.67
N PRO A 127 -5.85 -14.38 3.84
CA PRO A 127 -5.61 -13.14 4.58
C PRO A 127 -4.38 -12.38 4.08
N TYR A 128 -3.49 -13.01 3.30
CA TYR A 128 -2.23 -12.47 2.84
C TYR A 128 -1.79 -13.13 1.53
N GLY A 129 -1.62 -12.33 0.50
CA GLY A 129 -1.13 -12.78 -0.81
C GLY A 129 -0.26 -11.70 -1.45
N PRO A 130 0.12 -11.82 -2.71
CA PRO A 130 0.90 -10.82 -3.45
C PRO A 130 0.03 -9.62 -3.86
N ILE A 131 -0.63 -8.99 -2.88
CA ILE A 131 -1.66 -7.96 -3.04
C ILE A 131 -1.07 -6.66 -3.57
N ASP A 132 0.11 -6.32 -3.09
CA ASP A 132 0.91 -5.18 -3.51
C ASP A 132 1.36 -5.30 -4.97
N LEU A 133 1.81 -6.49 -5.37
CA LEU A 133 2.21 -6.77 -6.74
C LEU A 133 1.03 -6.68 -7.70
N ASP A 134 -0.12 -7.26 -7.34
CA ASP A 134 -1.36 -7.17 -8.12
C ASP A 134 -1.79 -5.71 -8.32
N TYR A 135 -1.79 -4.94 -7.24
CA TYR A 135 -2.23 -3.56 -7.29
C TYR A 135 -1.31 -2.67 -8.13
N CYS A 136 0.01 -2.82 -7.96
CA CYS A 136 1.01 -2.10 -8.75
C CYS A 136 0.91 -2.46 -10.25
N GLU A 137 0.74 -3.74 -10.58
CA GLU A 137 0.59 -4.16 -11.98
C GLU A 137 -0.66 -3.54 -12.62
N ARG A 138 -1.81 -3.59 -11.95
CA ARG A 138 -3.04 -2.95 -12.44
C ARG A 138 -2.87 -1.44 -12.63
N ALA A 139 -2.19 -0.76 -11.69
CA ALA A 139 -1.90 0.65 -11.78
C ALA A 139 -1.00 0.97 -12.98
N ASN A 140 0.06 0.19 -13.18
CA ASN A 140 0.99 0.35 -14.31
C ASN A 140 0.28 0.13 -15.66
N LEU A 141 -0.55 -0.90 -15.78
CA LEU A 141 -1.36 -1.17 -16.98
C LEU A 141 -2.42 -0.08 -17.25
N ALA A 142 -2.87 0.61 -16.21
CA ALA A 142 -3.76 1.76 -16.33
C ALA A 142 -3.03 3.09 -16.66
N GLY A 143 -1.70 3.06 -16.81
CA GLY A 143 -0.89 4.21 -17.17
C GLY A 143 -0.38 5.03 -16.00
N PHE A 144 -0.50 4.55 -14.76
CA PHE A 144 0.11 5.14 -13.59
C PHE A 144 1.46 4.48 -13.31
N TYR A 145 2.45 5.28 -12.90
CA TYR A 145 3.75 4.75 -12.53
C TYR A 145 3.92 4.67 -11.01
N THR A 146 4.74 3.72 -10.59
CA THR A 146 5.12 3.50 -9.21
C THR A 146 6.56 3.96 -9.00
N TYR A 147 6.84 4.66 -7.88
CA TYR A 147 8.15 5.23 -7.60
C TYR A 147 8.59 4.99 -6.17
N TYR A 148 9.89 4.73 -5.99
CA TYR A 148 10.53 4.88 -4.70
C TYR A 148 11.08 6.31 -4.56
N VAL A 149 10.84 6.91 -3.40
CA VAL A 149 11.44 8.20 -3.02
C VAL A 149 12.81 7.90 -2.43
N ILE A 150 13.87 8.08 -3.23
CA ILE A 150 15.25 7.66 -2.92
C ILE A 150 15.76 8.28 -1.61
N ASP A 151 15.43 9.57 -1.35
CA ASP A 151 15.83 10.29 -0.15
C ASP A 151 14.88 10.08 1.04
N CYS A 152 13.98 9.10 0.93
CA CYS A 152 13.05 8.70 1.96
C CYS A 152 13.31 7.22 2.32
N MET A 153 14.31 6.97 3.17
CA MET A 153 14.70 5.62 3.56
C MET A 153 14.05 5.26 4.88
N ALA A 154 13.16 4.28 4.83
CA ALA A 154 12.52 3.72 6.01
C ALA A 154 13.27 2.49 6.53
N GLU A 155 13.12 2.20 7.80
CA GLU A 155 13.70 1.05 8.48
C GLU A 155 12.59 0.05 8.85
N HIS A 156 12.75 -1.22 8.49
CA HIS A 156 11.85 -2.30 8.90
C HIS A 156 12.27 -2.82 10.27
N ILE A 157 11.61 -2.37 11.34
CA ILE A 157 11.96 -2.65 12.74
C ILE A 157 11.44 -4.01 13.20
N GLY A 158 10.33 -4.44 12.62
CA GLY A 158 9.83 -5.79 12.87
C GLY A 158 10.85 -6.79 12.38
N SER A 159 11.42 -7.62 13.27
CA SER A 159 11.97 -8.89 12.77
C SER A 159 10.95 -9.42 11.76
N HIS A 160 11.41 -10.01 10.68
CA HIS A 160 10.55 -10.73 9.73
C HIS A 160 9.71 -11.74 10.52
N ALA A 161 8.77 -11.23 11.31
CA ALA A 161 7.91 -12.00 12.17
C ALA A 161 7.13 -12.90 11.21
N ASN A 162 7.60 -14.10 11.13
CA ASN A 162 6.96 -15.21 10.46
C ASN A 162 5.51 -15.17 10.91
N GLY A 163 4.56 -14.79 10.12
CA GLY A 163 3.13 -14.58 10.30
C GLY A 163 2.38 -15.21 11.48
N ASN A 164 3.12 -15.70 12.48
CA ASN A 164 2.67 -16.48 13.62
C ASN A 164 1.78 -15.71 14.61
N GLU A 165 1.75 -14.38 14.57
CA GLU A 165 0.85 -13.59 15.43
C GLU A 165 -0.63 -13.87 15.12
N TYR A 166 -0.94 -14.29 13.89
CA TYR A 166 -2.28 -14.67 13.48
C TYR A 166 -2.42 -16.19 13.21
N GLY A 167 -1.40 -16.99 13.52
CA GLY A 167 -1.42 -18.44 13.33
C GLY A 167 -1.37 -18.90 11.88
N TRP A 168 -0.91 -18.07 10.94
CA TRP A 168 -0.76 -18.42 9.54
C TRP A 168 0.66 -18.12 9.00
N ASP A 169 1.15 -18.95 8.09
CA ASP A 169 2.45 -18.82 7.42
C ASP A 169 2.31 -17.92 6.19
N LYS A 170 3.00 -16.75 6.21
CA LYS A 170 3.02 -15.81 5.08
C LYS A 170 3.55 -16.46 3.81
N GLY A 171 4.60 -17.27 3.92
CA GLY A 171 5.22 -17.91 2.76
C GLY A 171 4.28 -18.92 2.10
N GLU A 172 3.57 -19.72 2.91
CA GLU A 172 2.56 -20.65 2.41
C GLU A 172 1.43 -19.93 1.71
N LEU A 173 0.91 -18.83 2.30
CA LEU A 173 -0.17 -18.05 1.72
C LEU A 173 0.23 -17.34 0.43
N VAL A 174 1.43 -16.75 0.38
CA VAL A 174 1.94 -16.16 -0.86
C VAL A 174 2.05 -17.22 -1.94
N ASN A 175 2.61 -18.41 -1.64
CA ASN A 175 2.71 -19.50 -2.59
C ASN A 175 1.33 -19.99 -3.05
N LYS A 176 0.36 -20.10 -2.13
CA LYS A 176 -1.02 -20.47 -2.45
C LYS A 176 -1.66 -19.55 -3.48
N TYR A 177 -1.44 -18.23 -3.33
CA TYR A 177 -2.05 -17.24 -4.21
C TYR A 177 -1.17 -16.86 -5.41
N TRP A 178 0.06 -17.36 -5.48
CA TRP A 178 1.00 -16.99 -6.53
C TRP A 178 0.50 -17.35 -7.92
N GLN A 179 -0.06 -18.55 -8.10
CA GLN A 179 -0.59 -18.95 -9.41
C GLN A 179 -1.78 -18.07 -9.82
N MET A 180 -2.68 -17.75 -8.90
CA MET A 180 -3.79 -16.84 -9.15
C MET A 180 -3.28 -15.45 -9.56
N HIS A 181 -2.25 -14.94 -8.89
CA HIS A 181 -1.63 -13.67 -9.25
C HIS A 181 -1.03 -13.69 -10.66
N VAL A 182 -0.30 -14.75 -11.04
CA VAL A 182 0.27 -14.91 -12.38
C VAL A 182 -0.83 -14.99 -13.46
N ASP A 183 -1.89 -15.74 -13.19
CA ASP A 183 -3.03 -15.89 -14.10
C ASP A 183 -3.75 -14.54 -14.27
N ASP A 184 -3.95 -13.81 -13.18
CA ASP A 184 -4.59 -12.49 -13.18
C ASP A 184 -3.76 -11.46 -13.97
N ILE A 185 -2.45 -11.37 -13.73
CA ILE A 185 -1.57 -10.48 -14.49
C ILE A 185 -1.63 -10.82 -16.00
N THR A 186 -1.58 -12.09 -16.33
CA THR A 186 -1.69 -12.54 -17.72
C THR A 186 -3.03 -12.11 -18.33
N ALA A 187 -4.11 -12.27 -17.59
CA ALA A 187 -5.46 -11.89 -18.02
C ALA A 187 -5.63 -10.37 -18.15
N TYR A 188 -5.02 -9.58 -17.27
CA TYR A 188 -4.98 -8.12 -17.38
C TYR A 188 -4.23 -7.67 -18.63
N ARG A 189 -3.01 -8.21 -18.86
CA ARG A 189 -2.15 -7.84 -19.99
C ARG A 189 -2.78 -8.16 -21.35
N ASN A 190 -3.53 -9.22 -21.46
CA ASN A 190 -4.21 -9.60 -22.70
C ASN A 190 -5.65 -9.04 -22.82
N GLY A 191 -6.12 -8.28 -21.82
CA GLY A 191 -7.44 -7.64 -21.80
C GLY A 191 -8.61 -8.58 -21.53
N SER A 192 -8.37 -9.83 -21.13
CA SER A 192 -9.44 -10.79 -20.80
C SER A 192 -10.00 -10.60 -19.39
N LYS A 193 -9.33 -9.84 -18.52
CA LYS A 193 -9.80 -9.46 -17.20
C LYS A 193 -9.75 -7.94 -17.05
N ASN A 194 -10.79 -7.37 -16.42
CA ASN A 194 -10.86 -5.93 -16.15
C ASN A 194 -9.84 -5.55 -15.06
N LEU A 195 -9.11 -4.46 -15.28
CA LEU A 195 -8.21 -3.91 -14.28
C LEU A 195 -8.93 -3.42 -13.03
N LYS A 196 -10.20 -3.02 -13.17
CA LYS A 196 -10.98 -2.42 -12.09
C LYS A 196 -11.69 -3.49 -11.27
N ILE A 197 -11.34 -3.56 -10.00
CA ILE A 197 -11.98 -4.42 -9.00
C ILE A 197 -12.86 -3.54 -8.12
N TRP A 198 -14.12 -3.94 -7.93
CA TRP A 198 -15.09 -3.31 -7.05
C TRP A 198 -15.44 -4.24 -5.90
N LYS A 199 -15.85 -3.67 -4.76
CA LYS A 199 -16.54 -4.47 -3.75
C LYS A 199 -17.76 -5.13 -4.40
N GLN A 200 -17.91 -6.43 -4.21
CA GLN A 200 -19.18 -7.08 -4.50
C GLN A 200 -20.17 -6.52 -3.48
N GLU A 201 -21.10 -5.70 -3.94
CA GLU A 201 -22.26 -5.38 -3.13
C GLU A 201 -22.92 -6.71 -2.78
N ASN A 202 -23.11 -6.96 -1.47
CA ASN A 202 -23.84 -8.13 -1.03
C ASN A 202 -25.24 -8.08 -1.66
N MET A 203 -25.44 -8.87 -2.74
CA MET A 203 -26.74 -9.11 -3.33
C MET A 203 -27.59 -9.94 -2.36
#